data_940c2c3fc2be1769a9ec0e32b35dbef3
#
_entry.id   940c2c3fc2be1769a9ec0e32b35dbef3
#
_cell.length_a   1.000
_cell.length_b   1.000
_cell.length_c   1.000
_cell.angle_alpha   90.00
_cell.angle_beta   90.00
_cell.angle_gamma   90.00
#
_symmetry.space_group_name_H-M   'P 1'
#
loop_
_entity.id
_entity.type
_entity.pdbx_description
1 polymer ?
#
loop_
_entity_poly.entity_id
_entity_poly.type
_entity_poly.pdbx_seq_one_letter_code
_entity_poly.pdbx_strand_id
1 'polypeptide(L)'
;WIFQLSGAPALLGILILMVIPESPEWLRARLAVKHPAPPLRELFRPALLRTTLTAIIVSVIPMAGAWAASKWMIPWADKVAGPSNALYKAATQGWWALGAILGAIAGAQLASRLGSRRSYQLISIGATTLTIAMFQLTAPLQPGFHAIVFVQGLVATLFFGWLALYLPSLFPVHVRATGAGLAYNSGRFGTAIGVLMAGILFAALGGDY
;
A
#
# COMPACT_ATOMS: atom_id res chain seq x y z
N TRP A 1 13.37 23.12 7.35
CA TRP A 1 12.02 23.05 7.95
C TRP A 1 11.17 21.91 7.36
N ILE A 2 11.34 21.51 6.08
CA ILE A 2 10.63 20.38 5.47
C ILE A 2 10.92 19.08 6.24
N PHE A 3 12.20 18.81 6.55
CA PHE A 3 12.59 17.62 7.33
C PHE A 3 12.07 17.67 8.77
N GLN A 4 11.98 18.84 9.38
CA GLN A 4 11.41 19.01 10.72
C GLN A 4 9.90 18.72 10.73
N LEU A 5 9.16 19.19 9.73
CA LEU A 5 7.74 18.86 9.54
C LEU A 5 7.53 17.35 9.29
N SER A 6 8.42 16.72 8.53
CA SER A 6 8.38 15.27 8.30
C SER A 6 8.64 14.43 9.56
N GLY A 7 9.33 15.01 10.56
CA GLY A 7 9.54 14.40 11.87
C GLY A 7 8.37 14.56 12.84
N ALA A 8 7.44 15.48 12.60
CA ALA A 8 6.32 15.75 13.52
C ALA A 8 5.47 14.51 13.85
N PRO A 9 5.19 13.57 12.91
CA PRO A 9 4.50 12.33 13.23
C PRO A 9 5.18 11.46 14.29
N ALA A 10 6.50 11.58 14.49
CA ALA A 10 7.21 10.85 15.54
C ALA A 10 6.73 11.27 16.95
N LEU A 11 6.33 12.53 17.14
CA LEU A 11 5.74 13.03 18.38
C LEU A 11 4.42 12.32 18.71
N LEU A 12 3.62 12.01 17.69
CA LEU A 12 2.40 11.22 17.87
C LEU A 12 2.71 9.80 18.35
N GLY A 13 3.81 9.21 17.86
CA GLY A 13 4.28 7.89 18.33
C GLY A 13 4.62 7.91 19.84
N ILE A 14 5.31 8.94 20.29
CA ILE A 14 5.62 9.13 21.71
C ILE A 14 4.33 9.33 22.53
N LEU A 15 3.41 10.15 22.06
CA LEU A 15 2.13 10.39 22.70
C LEU A 15 1.31 9.09 22.83
N ILE A 16 1.27 8.29 21.77
CA ILE A 16 0.59 6.98 21.76
C ILE A 16 1.19 6.06 22.83
N LEU A 17 2.51 5.96 22.92
CA LEU A 17 3.18 5.14 23.93
C LEU A 17 2.85 5.59 25.36
N MET A 18 2.62 6.88 25.59
CA MET A 18 2.30 7.41 26.90
C MET A 18 0.84 7.29 27.30
N VAL A 19 -0.08 7.31 26.33
CA VAL A 19 -1.54 7.43 26.54
C VAL A 19 -2.29 6.13 26.30
N ILE A 20 -1.82 5.30 25.34
CA ILE A 20 -2.54 4.08 24.98
C ILE A 20 -2.00 2.88 25.77
N PRO A 21 -2.81 2.27 26.65
CA PRO A 21 -2.40 1.07 27.36
C PRO A 21 -2.31 -0.13 26.42
N GLU A 22 -1.51 -1.12 26.78
CA GLU A 22 -1.41 -2.39 26.08
C GLU A 22 -2.76 -3.13 26.04
N SER A 23 -3.04 -3.80 24.93
CA SER A 23 -4.27 -4.59 24.77
C SER A 23 -4.38 -5.67 25.86
N PRO A 24 -5.51 -5.75 26.60
CA PRO A 24 -5.74 -6.81 27.57
C PRO A 24 -5.65 -8.22 26.98
N GLU A 25 -6.05 -8.38 25.72
CA GLU A 25 -5.97 -9.67 25.00
C GLU A 25 -4.51 -10.06 24.76
N TRP A 26 -3.68 -9.11 24.35
CA TRP A 26 -2.26 -9.34 24.16
C TRP A 26 -1.54 -9.70 25.46
N LEU A 27 -1.84 -8.98 26.55
CA LEU A 27 -1.29 -9.29 27.86
C LEU A 27 -1.66 -10.70 28.33
N ARG A 28 -2.93 -11.11 28.17
CA ARG A 28 -3.38 -12.47 28.50
C ARG A 28 -2.69 -13.52 27.63
N ALA A 29 -2.60 -13.28 26.31
CA ALA A 29 -1.96 -14.20 25.40
C ALA A 29 -0.47 -14.36 25.70
N ARG A 30 0.23 -13.28 26.08
CA ARG A 30 1.63 -13.29 26.46
C ARG A 30 1.88 -14.09 27.74
N LEU A 31 1.02 -13.92 28.74
CA LEU A 31 1.12 -14.62 30.02
C LEU A 31 0.78 -16.11 29.91
N ALA A 32 -0.04 -16.51 28.96
CA ALA A 32 -0.43 -17.90 28.74
C ALA A 32 0.71 -18.76 28.13
N VAL A 33 1.74 -18.16 27.54
CA VAL A 33 2.86 -18.88 26.91
C VAL A 33 4.03 -18.98 27.88
N LYS A 34 4.27 -20.17 28.42
CA LYS A 34 5.36 -20.42 29.41
C LYS A 34 6.78 -20.16 28.88
N HIS A 35 7.02 -20.41 27.59
CA HIS A 35 8.32 -20.17 26.93
C HIS A 35 8.08 -19.60 25.52
N PRO A 36 7.86 -18.30 25.38
CA PRO A 36 7.62 -17.70 24.09
C PRO A 36 8.88 -17.79 23.21
N ALA A 37 8.78 -18.51 22.10
CA ALA A 37 9.78 -18.38 21.05
C ALA A 37 9.81 -16.92 20.55
N PRO A 38 10.95 -16.43 20.04
CA PRO A 38 10.97 -15.10 19.40
C PRO A 38 9.86 -15.04 18.35
N PRO A 39 8.99 -14.03 18.38
CA PRO A 39 7.80 -13.98 17.51
C PRO A 39 8.14 -14.13 16.03
N LEU A 40 9.26 -13.55 15.59
CA LEU A 40 9.71 -13.67 14.21
C LEU A 40 10.05 -15.12 13.82
N ARG A 41 10.72 -15.87 14.71
CA ARG A 41 11.07 -17.28 14.47
C ARG A 41 9.83 -18.17 14.41
N GLU A 42 8.80 -17.83 15.18
CA GLU A 42 7.55 -18.59 15.22
C GLU A 42 6.78 -18.48 13.90
N LEU A 43 6.81 -17.32 13.23
CA LEU A 43 6.17 -17.12 11.94
C LEU A 43 6.69 -18.04 10.84
N PHE A 44 7.94 -18.49 10.94
CA PHE A 44 8.57 -19.40 9.97
C PHE A 44 8.53 -20.88 10.41
N ARG A 45 7.85 -21.20 11.50
CA ARG A 45 7.59 -22.61 11.87
C ARG A 45 6.53 -23.23 10.94
N PRO A 46 6.55 -24.56 10.73
CA PRO A 46 5.60 -25.24 9.84
C PRO A 46 4.14 -24.88 10.07
N ALA A 47 3.74 -24.64 11.32
CA ALA A 47 2.38 -24.30 11.69
C ALA A 47 1.91 -22.94 11.11
N LEU A 48 2.79 -21.94 11.01
CA LEU A 48 2.46 -20.59 10.54
C LEU A 48 3.09 -20.23 9.20
N LEU A 49 4.02 -21.06 8.69
CA LEU A 49 4.78 -20.77 7.47
C LEU A 49 3.86 -20.47 6.27
N ARG A 50 2.87 -21.34 6.03
CA ARG A 50 1.92 -21.15 4.93
C ARG A 50 1.14 -19.83 5.06
N THR A 51 0.67 -19.52 6.26
CA THR A 51 -0.04 -18.28 6.54
C THR A 51 0.85 -17.06 6.32
N THR A 52 2.09 -17.11 6.80
CA THR A 52 3.08 -16.04 6.65
C THR A 52 3.41 -15.79 5.18
N LEU A 53 3.70 -16.84 4.40
CA LEU A 53 3.99 -16.71 2.97
C LEU A 53 2.76 -16.18 2.20
N THR A 54 1.57 -16.67 2.50
CA THR A 54 0.34 -16.16 1.89
C THR A 54 0.13 -14.68 2.21
N ALA A 55 0.32 -14.27 3.47
CA ALA A 55 0.20 -12.88 3.89
C ALA A 55 1.20 -11.97 3.18
N ILE A 56 2.45 -12.43 3.00
CA ILE A 56 3.49 -11.71 2.24
C ILE A 56 3.05 -11.53 0.77
N ILE A 57 2.66 -12.61 0.09
CA ILE A 57 2.25 -12.58 -1.33
C ILE A 57 1.06 -11.63 -1.53
N VAL A 58 0.04 -11.76 -0.69
CA VAL A 58 -1.17 -10.93 -0.73
C VAL A 58 -0.87 -9.45 -0.46
N SER A 59 0.22 -9.14 0.24
CA SER A 59 0.66 -7.76 0.47
C SER A 59 1.54 -7.22 -0.67
N VAL A 60 2.45 -8.04 -1.20
CA VAL A 60 3.40 -7.64 -2.25
C VAL A 60 2.68 -7.26 -3.54
N ILE A 61 1.75 -8.09 -4.00
CA ILE A 61 1.08 -7.92 -5.30
C ILE A 61 0.36 -6.55 -5.41
N PRO A 62 -0.59 -6.20 -4.50
CA PRO A 62 -1.31 -4.95 -4.64
C PRO A 62 -0.44 -3.73 -4.38
N MET A 63 0.52 -3.83 -3.47
CA MET A 63 1.44 -2.72 -3.20
C MET A 63 2.33 -2.44 -4.41
N ALA A 64 2.92 -3.47 -5.02
CA ALA A 64 3.73 -3.31 -6.22
C ALA A 64 2.91 -2.70 -7.36
N GLY A 65 1.68 -3.17 -7.60
CA GLY A 65 0.80 -2.65 -8.64
C GLY A 65 0.42 -1.18 -8.43
N ALA A 66 -0.03 -0.81 -7.22
CA ALA A 66 -0.42 0.56 -6.91
C ALA A 66 0.75 1.55 -7.02
N TRP A 67 1.92 1.17 -6.52
CA TRP A 67 3.10 2.04 -6.58
C TRP A 67 3.73 2.08 -7.98
N ALA A 68 3.75 0.99 -8.73
CA ALA A 68 4.21 0.99 -10.11
C ALA A 68 3.41 2.00 -10.94
N ALA A 69 2.07 1.94 -10.91
CA ALA A 69 1.23 2.88 -11.63
C ALA A 69 1.54 4.34 -11.29
N SER A 70 1.59 4.70 -9.98
CA SER A 70 1.84 6.08 -9.57
C SER A 70 3.25 6.56 -9.90
N LYS A 71 4.25 5.69 -9.79
CA LYS A 71 5.66 6.06 -10.07
C LYS A 71 5.95 6.31 -11.56
N TRP A 72 5.18 5.74 -12.45
CA TRP A 72 5.32 5.97 -13.89
C TRP A 72 4.43 7.11 -14.39
N MET A 73 3.23 7.25 -13.89
CA MET A 73 2.29 8.29 -14.26
C MET A 73 2.83 9.70 -13.99
N ILE A 74 3.47 9.92 -12.85
CA ILE A 74 3.93 11.25 -12.46
C ILE A 74 5.11 11.75 -13.31
N PRO A 75 6.19 10.96 -13.55
CA PRO A 75 7.24 11.31 -14.49
C PRO A 75 6.75 11.49 -15.93
N TRP A 76 5.78 10.67 -16.37
CA TRP A 76 5.16 10.83 -17.67
C TRP A 76 4.44 12.18 -17.79
N ALA A 77 3.63 12.54 -16.80
CA ALA A 77 2.96 13.82 -16.75
C ALA A 77 3.95 15.00 -16.77
N ASP A 78 5.08 14.88 -16.05
CA ASP A 78 6.15 15.87 -16.00
C ASP A 78 6.82 16.04 -17.38
N LYS A 79 7.17 14.91 -18.04
CA LYS A 79 7.81 14.89 -19.36
C LYS A 79 6.92 15.53 -20.44
N VAL A 80 5.63 15.19 -20.44
CA VAL A 80 4.66 15.71 -21.43
C VAL A 80 4.33 17.17 -21.19
N ALA A 81 4.20 17.60 -19.92
CA ALA A 81 3.90 18.99 -19.59
C ALA A 81 5.05 19.94 -19.89
N GLY A 82 6.29 19.47 -19.79
CA GLY A 82 7.49 20.24 -20.05
C GLY A 82 7.73 21.40 -19.08
N PRO A 83 8.82 22.17 -19.29
CA PRO A 83 9.22 23.26 -18.39
C PRO A 83 8.20 24.41 -18.32
N SER A 84 7.39 24.59 -19.36
CA SER A 84 6.35 25.62 -19.43
C SER A 84 5.19 25.43 -18.46
N ASN A 85 5.00 24.20 -17.95
CA ASN A 85 3.92 23.86 -17.04
C ASN A 85 4.43 23.11 -15.81
N ALA A 86 5.37 23.70 -15.10
CA ALA A 86 6.06 23.08 -13.95
C ALA A 86 5.12 22.64 -12.80
N LEU A 87 3.93 23.23 -12.68
CA LEU A 87 2.95 22.87 -11.66
C LEU A 87 2.12 21.62 -12.02
N TYR A 88 2.12 21.19 -13.29
CA TYR A 88 1.30 20.08 -13.74
C TYR A 88 1.65 18.75 -13.05
N LYS A 89 2.92 18.49 -12.84
CA LYS A 89 3.41 17.36 -12.04
C LYS A 89 2.84 17.37 -10.63
N ALA A 90 2.92 18.53 -9.96
CA ALA A 90 2.41 18.69 -8.60
C ALA A 90 0.87 18.51 -8.55
N ALA A 91 0.15 19.05 -9.54
CA ALA A 91 -1.28 18.86 -9.67
C ALA A 91 -1.65 17.38 -9.89
N THR A 92 -0.96 16.69 -10.79
CA THR A 92 -1.16 15.25 -11.03
C THR A 92 -0.93 14.44 -9.74
N GLN A 93 0.16 14.71 -9.02
CA GLN A 93 0.43 14.07 -7.72
C GLN A 93 -0.68 14.40 -6.70
N GLY A 94 -1.15 15.64 -6.69
CA GLY A 94 -2.22 16.09 -5.79
C GLY A 94 -3.54 15.37 -6.05
N TRP A 95 -3.96 15.24 -7.30
CA TRP A 95 -5.18 14.50 -7.65
C TRP A 95 -5.10 13.03 -7.27
N TRP A 96 -3.96 12.39 -7.55
CA TRP A 96 -3.73 11.01 -7.11
C TRP A 96 -3.79 10.88 -5.58
N ALA A 97 -3.15 11.79 -4.85
CA ALA A 97 -3.09 11.76 -3.40
C ALA A 97 -4.48 11.97 -2.75
N LEU A 98 -5.31 12.86 -3.31
CA LEU A 98 -6.69 13.05 -2.87
C LEU A 98 -7.51 11.77 -3.04
N GLY A 99 -7.40 11.12 -4.19
CA GLY A 99 -8.01 9.80 -4.40
C GLY A 99 -7.49 8.77 -3.40
N ALA A 100 -6.19 8.75 -3.19
CA ALA A 100 -5.53 7.81 -2.28
C ALA A 100 -5.99 7.95 -0.82
N ILE A 101 -6.20 9.17 -0.33
CA ILE A 101 -6.74 9.41 1.02
C ILE A 101 -8.13 8.78 1.15
N LEU A 102 -9.01 9.05 0.20
CA LEU A 102 -10.38 8.50 0.23
C LEU A 102 -10.39 6.98 0.11
N GLY A 103 -9.55 6.43 -0.77
CA GLY A 103 -9.41 4.98 -0.95
C GLY A 103 -8.89 4.28 0.30
N ALA A 104 -7.86 4.81 0.94
CA ALA A 104 -7.31 4.23 2.17
C ALA A 104 -8.35 4.16 3.30
N ILE A 105 -9.19 5.19 3.43
CA ILE A 105 -10.29 5.22 4.42
C ILE A 105 -11.40 4.24 4.03
N ALA A 106 -11.80 4.22 2.77
CA ALA A 106 -12.93 3.40 2.31
C ALA A 106 -12.62 1.89 2.23
N GLY A 107 -11.33 1.51 2.15
CA GLY A 107 -10.94 0.12 1.93
C GLY A 107 -11.36 -0.83 3.05
N ALA A 108 -11.27 -0.39 4.31
CA ALA A 108 -11.72 -1.18 5.46
C ALA A 108 -13.24 -1.35 5.48
N GLN A 109 -14.00 -0.29 5.16
CA GLN A 109 -15.47 -0.35 5.09
C GLN A 109 -15.93 -1.27 3.94
N LEU A 110 -15.25 -1.22 2.79
CA LEU A 110 -15.52 -2.13 1.69
C LEU A 110 -15.30 -3.59 2.12
N ALA A 111 -14.17 -3.87 2.79
CA ALA A 111 -13.84 -5.20 3.27
C ALA A 111 -14.83 -5.73 4.31
N SER A 112 -15.31 -4.87 5.21
CA SER A 112 -16.27 -5.24 6.23
C SER A 112 -17.66 -5.58 5.66
N ARG A 113 -18.05 -4.93 4.54
CA ARG A 113 -19.37 -5.14 3.90
C ARG A 113 -19.40 -6.31 2.93
N LEU A 114 -18.36 -6.44 2.08
CA LEU A 114 -18.32 -7.43 1.00
C LEU A 114 -17.54 -8.70 1.38
N GLY A 115 -16.81 -8.67 2.50
CA GLY A 115 -15.89 -9.71 2.90
C GLY A 115 -14.52 -9.58 2.19
N SER A 116 -13.49 -10.08 2.85
CA SER A 116 -12.09 -9.85 2.42
C SER A 116 -11.78 -10.38 1.01
N ARG A 117 -12.27 -11.57 0.65
CA ARG A 117 -11.98 -12.20 -0.65
C ARG A 117 -12.59 -11.43 -1.83
N ARG A 118 -13.87 -11.05 -1.73
CA ARG A 118 -14.56 -10.31 -2.78
C ARG A 118 -13.98 -8.91 -2.94
N SER A 119 -13.68 -8.24 -1.83
CA SER A 119 -13.04 -6.93 -1.85
C SER A 119 -11.69 -6.99 -2.53
N TYR A 120 -10.84 -7.96 -2.21
CA TYR A 120 -9.55 -8.15 -2.87
C TYR A 120 -9.70 -8.29 -4.39
N GLN A 121 -10.61 -9.15 -4.84
CA GLN A 121 -10.85 -9.38 -6.28
C GLN A 121 -11.32 -8.09 -6.98
N LEU A 122 -12.33 -7.41 -6.40
CA LEU A 122 -12.88 -6.17 -6.98
C LEU A 122 -11.83 -5.06 -7.07
N ILE A 123 -11.04 -4.87 -6.00
CA ILE A 123 -9.98 -3.86 -5.98
C ILE A 123 -8.90 -4.22 -7.02
N SER A 124 -8.49 -5.49 -7.09
CA SER A 124 -7.47 -5.93 -8.06
C SER A 124 -7.91 -5.69 -9.51
N ILE A 125 -9.12 -6.14 -9.86
CA ILE A 125 -9.68 -5.95 -11.20
C ILE A 125 -9.81 -4.45 -11.50
N GLY A 126 -10.44 -3.70 -10.59
CA GLY A 126 -10.66 -2.26 -10.76
C GLY A 126 -9.35 -1.47 -10.89
N ALA A 127 -8.37 -1.70 -10.02
CA ALA A 127 -7.08 -1.02 -10.08
C ALA A 127 -6.31 -1.35 -11.37
N THR A 128 -6.31 -2.62 -11.79
CA THR A 128 -5.65 -3.05 -13.04
C THR A 128 -6.33 -2.43 -14.26
N THR A 129 -7.65 -2.52 -14.35
CA THR A 129 -8.41 -1.94 -15.47
C THR A 129 -8.24 -0.43 -15.55
N LEU A 130 -8.30 0.28 -14.44
CA LEU A 130 -8.10 1.73 -14.39
C LEU A 130 -6.66 2.11 -14.76
N THR A 131 -5.67 1.34 -14.34
CA THR A 131 -4.28 1.58 -14.73
C THR A 131 -4.09 1.41 -16.24
N ILE A 132 -4.62 0.34 -16.83
CA ILE A 132 -4.59 0.12 -18.28
C ILE A 132 -5.33 1.24 -19.00
N ALA A 133 -6.54 1.60 -18.56
CA ALA A 133 -7.32 2.68 -19.16
C ALA A 133 -6.59 4.02 -19.09
N MET A 134 -5.95 4.33 -17.97
CA MET A 134 -5.19 5.57 -17.80
C MET A 134 -4.06 5.68 -18.84
N PHE A 135 -3.28 4.62 -19.04
CA PHE A 135 -2.15 4.67 -19.96
C PHE A 135 -2.53 4.47 -21.44
N GLN A 136 -3.65 3.81 -21.74
CA GLN A 136 -4.06 3.52 -23.11
C GLN A 136 -5.10 4.48 -23.66
N LEU A 137 -5.97 5.04 -22.84
CA LEU A 137 -7.11 5.83 -23.27
C LEU A 137 -7.01 7.32 -22.94
N THR A 138 -6.02 7.72 -22.15
CA THR A 138 -5.81 9.12 -21.76
C THR A 138 -4.34 9.50 -21.87
N ALA A 139 -4.09 10.81 -21.96
CA ALA A 139 -2.73 11.33 -21.91
C ALA A 139 -2.67 12.61 -21.04
N PRO A 140 -1.48 12.91 -20.45
CA PRO A 140 -1.30 14.17 -19.75
C PRO A 140 -1.70 15.37 -20.63
N LEU A 141 -2.22 16.41 -20.00
CA LEU A 141 -2.78 17.61 -20.62
C LEU A 141 -4.12 17.43 -21.35
N GLN A 142 -4.57 16.21 -21.58
CA GLN A 142 -5.90 15.98 -22.17
C GLN A 142 -7.03 16.18 -21.12
N PRO A 143 -8.22 16.59 -21.55
CA PRO A 143 -9.39 16.63 -20.70
C PRO A 143 -9.68 15.25 -20.09
N GLY A 144 -9.93 15.22 -18.76
CA GLY A 144 -10.24 13.98 -18.06
C GLY A 144 -9.03 13.21 -17.50
N PHE A 145 -7.79 13.54 -17.87
CA PHE A 145 -6.61 12.85 -17.34
C PHE A 145 -6.55 12.93 -15.80
N HIS A 146 -6.72 14.10 -15.20
CA HIS A 146 -6.71 14.22 -13.73
C HIS A 146 -7.88 13.47 -13.06
N ALA A 147 -9.03 13.38 -13.72
CA ALA A 147 -10.16 12.61 -13.19
C ALA A 147 -9.84 11.11 -13.10
N ILE A 148 -9.26 10.53 -14.17
CA ILE A 148 -8.86 9.12 -14.12
C ILE A 148 -7.71 8.86 -13.14
N VAL A 149 -6.77 9.81 -13.02
CA VAL A 149 -5.70 9.78 -12.01
C VAL A 149 -6.27 9.75 -10.59
N PHE A 150 -7.26 10.58 -10.30
CA PHE A 150 -7.95 10.58 -9.01
C PHE A 150 -8.64 9.24 -8.73
N VAL A 151 -9.42 8.73 -9.68
CA VAL A 151 -10.15 7.46 -9.52
C VAL A 151 -9.17 6.29 -9.40
N GLN A 152 -8.08 6.29 -10.16
CA GLN A 152 -7.02 5.29 -10.05
C GLN A 152 -6.37 5.32 -8.65
N GLY A 153 -6.04 6.50 -8.14
CA GLY A 153 -5.54 6.68 -6.78
C GLY A 153 -6.50 6.14 -5.74
N LEU A 154 -7.80 6.46 -5.87
CA LEU A 154 -8.84 5.96 -4.97
C LEU A 154 -8.92 4.44 -4.98
N VAL A 155 -9.07 3.82 -6.14
CA VAL A 155 -9.27 2.37 -6.24
C VAL A 155 -8.01 1.60 -5.87
N ALA A 156 -6.83 2.03 -6.33
CA ALA A 156 -5.58 1.36 -6.01
C ALA A 156 -5.25 1.39 -4.52
N THR A 157 -5.66 2.42 -3.80
CA THR A 157 -5.33 2.56 -2.37
C THR A 157 -6.38 1.99 -1.42
N LEU A 158 -7.53 1.51 -1.92
CA LEU A 158 -8.47 0.68 -1.14
C LEU A 158 -7.75 -0.52 -0.49
N PHE A 159 -6.69 -1.02 -1.09
CA PHE A 159 -5.88 -2.09 -0.51
C PHE A 159 -5.27 -1.73 0.84
N PHE A 160 -4.91 -0.48 1.10
CA PHE A 160 -4.29 -0.11 2.37
C PHE A 160 -5.26 -0.29 3.54
N GLY A 161 -6.52 0.16 3.39
CA GLY A 161 -7.56 -0.09 4.37
C GLY A 161 -7.91 -1.58 4.51
N TRP A 162 -7.97 -2.31 3.39
CA TRP A 162 -8.20 -3.75 3.37
C TRP A 162 -7.07 -4.52 4.08
N LEU A 163 -5.79 -4.21 3.79
CA LEU A 163 -4.63 -4.86 4.42
C LEU A 163 -4.59 -4.64 5.92
N ALA A 164 -4.88 -3.42 6.38
CA ALA A 164 -4.93 -3.10 7.81
C ALA A 164 -5.96 -3.94 8.58
N LEU A 165 -7.07 -4.29 7.94
CA LEU A 165 -8.10 -5.15 8.53
C LEU A 165 -7.76 -6.64 8.39
N TYR A 166 -7.28 -7.06 7.23
CA TYR A 166 -7.11 -8.48 6.90
C TYR A 166 -5.84 -9.10 7.48
N LEU A 167 -4.70 -8.45 7.38
CA LEU A 167 -3.42 -9.04 7.83
C LEU A 167 -3.42 -9.42 9.32
N PRO A 168 -3.90 -8.58 10.24
CA PRO A 168 -3.95 -8.96 11.65
C PRO A 168 -4.86 -10.18 11.91
N SER A 169 -5.92 -10.37 11.12
CA SER A 169 -6.84 -11.48 11.30
C SER A 169 -6.27 -12.86 10.94
N LEU A 170 -5.17 -12.89 10.18
CA LEU A 170 -4.50 -14.13 9.78
C LEU A 170 -3.64 -14.76 10.88
N PHE A 171 -3.24 -13.97 11.88
CA PHE A 171 -2.26 -14.39 12.86
C PHE A 171 -2.85 -14.52 14.28
N PRO A 172 -2.38 -15.53 15.06
CA PRO A 172 -2.71 -15.63 16.49
C PRO A 172 -2.31 -14.36 17.24
N VAL A 173 -3.03 -14.05 18.32
CA VAL A 173 -2.88 -12.78 19.07
C VAL A 173 -1.45 -12.50 19.49
N HIS A 174 -0.72 -13.51 19.98
CA HIS A 174 0.65 -13.36 20.50
C HIS A 174 1.73 -13.03 19.44
N VAL A 175 1.47 -13.31 18.15
CA VAL A 175 2.38 -12.99 17.03
C VAL A 175 1.73 -12.05 16.00
N ARG A 176 0.50 -11.60 16.23
CA ARG A 176 -0.32 -10.81 15.30
C ARG A 176 0.37 -9.57 14.78
N ALA A 177 0.91 -8.75 15.69
CA ALA A 177 1.58 -7.51 15.33
C ALA A 177 2.85 -7.78 14.49
N THR A 178 3.65 -8.78 14.89
CA THR A 178 4.87 -9.17 14.16
C THR A 178 4.55 -9.75 12.79
N GLY A 179 3.54 -10.64 12.70
CA GLY A 179 3.12 -11.27 11.45
C GLY A 179 2.54 -10.27 10.45
N ALA A 180 1.63 -9.41 10.91
CA ALA A 180 1.05 -8.35 10.06
C ALA A 180 2.12 -7.33 9.64
N GLY A 181 3.00 -6.92 10.55
CA GLY A 181 4.11 -6.01 10.26
C GLY A 181 5.10 -6.60 9.27
N LEU A 182 5.49 -7.86 9.43
CA LEU A 182 6.37 -8.56 8.49
C LEU A 182 5.75 -8.62 7.09
N ALA A 183 4.50 -9.08 6.98
CA ALA A 183 3.81 -9.20 5.70
C ALA A 183 3.67 -7.84 5.00
N TYR A 184 3.25 -6.80 5.72
CA TYR A 184 3.12 -5.46 5.18
C TYR A 184 4.46 -4.88 4.71
N ASN A 185 5.52 -4.99 5.51
CA ASN A 185 6.83 -4.47 5.14
C ASN A 185 7.49 -5.28 4.01
N SER A 186 7.25 -6.60 3.94
CA SER A 186 7.65 -7.40 2.77
C SER A 186 7.00 -6.88 1.49
N GLY A 187 5.74 -6.42 1.55
CA GLY A 187 5.07 -5.73 0.45
C GLY A 187 5.83 -4.48 -0.02
N ARG A 188 6.37 -3.70 0.92
CA ARG A 188 7.18 -2.51 0.59
C ARG A 188 8.51 -2.88 -0.07
N PHE A 189 9.20 -3.92 0.40
CA PHE A 189 10.41 -4.44 -0.25
C PHE A 189 10.12 -4.95 -1.66
N GLY A 190 9.05 -5.75 -1.84
CA GLY A 190 8.61 -6.21 -3.15
C GLY A 190 8.30 -5.06 -4.11
N THR A 191 7.67 -4.00 -3.59
CA THR A 191 7.42 -2.76 -4.35
C THR A 191 8.72 -2.09 -4.80
N ALA A 192 9.71 -1.96 -3.92
CA ALA A 192 10.99 -1.36 -4.26
C ALA A 192 11.69 -2.14 -5.40
N ILE A 193 11.72 -3.47 -5.29
CA ILE A 193 12.24 -4.34 -6.34
C ILE A 193 11.45 -4.17 -7.65
N GLY A 194 10.11 -4.17 -7.57
CA GLY A 194 9.24 -4.00 -8.73
C GLY A 194 9.45 -2.68 -9.46
N VAL A 195 9.62 -1.57 -8.73
CA VAL A 195 9.91 -0.25 -9.31
C VAL A 195 11.28 -0.22 -9.98
N LEU A 196 12.31 -0.83 -9.36
CA LEU A 196 13.65 -0.93 -9.95
C LEU A 196 13.63 -1.77 -11.23
N MET A 197 12.99 -2.93 -11.20
CA MET A 197 12.86 -3.80 -12.37
C MET A 197 12.08 -3.13 -13.50
N ALA A 198 11.01 -2.39 -13.19
CA ALA A 198 10.26 -1.62 -14.17
C ALA A 198 11.13 -0.54 -14.81
N GLY A 199 12.01 0.13 -14.05
CA GLY A 199 12.97 1.09 -14.58
C GLY A 199 13.98 0.48 -15.56
N ILE A 200 14.52 -0.69 -15.21
CA ILE A 200 15.45 -1.43 -16.08
C ILE A 200 14.72 -1.87 -17.37
N LEU A 201 13.51 -2.39 -17.25
CA LEU A 201 12.71 -2.82 -18.40
C LEU A 201 12.36 -1.64 -19.32
N PHE A 202 11.97 -0.51 -18.75
CA PHE A 202 11.68 0.72 -19.49
C PHE A 202 12.92 1.19 -20.31
N ALA A 203 14.09 1.22 -19.67
CA ALA A 203 15.34 1.58 -20.35
C ALA A 203 15.69 0.58 -21.47
N ALA A 204 15.48 -0.72 -21.25
CA ALA A 204 15.74 -1.77 -22.25
C ALA A 204 14.77 -1.73 -23.45
N LEU A 205 13.55 -1.20 -23.25
CA LEU A 205 12.54 -1.02 -24.30
C LEU A 205 12.63 0.31 -25.05
N GLY A 206 13.70 1.09 -24.84
CA GLY A 206 13.96 2.32 -25.59
C GLY A 206 13.65 3.60 -24.82
N GLY A 207 13.10 3.53 -23.63
CA GLY A 207 12.89 4.69 -22.74
C GLY A 207 11.79 5.67 -23.19
N ASP A 208 10.90 5.28 -24.12
CA ASP A 208 9.77 6.09 -24.58
C ASP A 208 8.47 5.75 -23.86
N TYR A 209 7.65 6.79 -23.62
CA TYR A 209 6.32 6.65 -22.99
C TYR A 209 5.24 6.47 -24.03
#